data_d81f45d8c938a6d017ac4389fd63340d
#
_entry.id   d81f45d8c938a6d017ac4389fd63340d
#
_cell.length_a   1.000
_cell.length_b   1.000
_cell.length_c   1.000
_cell.angle_alpha   90.00
_cell.angle_beta   90.00
_cell.angle_gamma   90.00
#
_symmetry.space_group_name_H-M   'P 1'
#
loop_
_entity.id
_entity.type
_entity.pdbx_description
1 polymer ?
#
loop_
_entity_poly.entity_id
_entity_poly.type
_entity_poly.pdbx_seq_one_letter_code
_entity_poly.pdbx_strand_id
1 'polypeptide(L)'
;MKNNILKVSDIIAHIHKIANPSLAYDWDNVGFQLGDGNAEVKKILLTLDVTENTINKAIKENADLIISHHPFIFKPIKKITNPIYLKLIKNNISVFCAHTNLDVIKKGVNSALAEKLDLQNVEFLTTESGASVYQVAVYVPSASMVKVADAVFATGAGIIGNYSNCMNDYEVSGQFMPKDGSNPILGSKDKLEKVVERKLEFFVDSFKLNKVIEVMRKTHPYETPAYSVNLQSKPNENYGLGMLGDLKYEMTLEDFAKTVKKKLNAPFVKLWTAGKSATVKVKKIAVCGGSGTSLISKVYGKADVFVSADFTYHTVIDSRIPLIDAGHFFTENPVLNNLREMLSEFDLEIIELKPNEHEIKDQIIIIN
;
A
#
# COMPACT_ATOMS: atom_id res chain seq x y z
N MET A 1 6.58 -22.13 -26.09
CA MET A 1 6.48 -21.46 -24.79
C MET A 1 5.29 -22.08 -24.08
N LYS A 2 5.43 -22.66 -22.89
CA LYS A 2 4.26 -23.13 -22.12
C LYS A 2 3.46 -21.89 -21.74
N ASN A 3 2.24 -21.75 -22.27
CA ASN A 3 1.31 -20.75 -21.75
C ASN A 3 1.07 -21.12 -20.28
N ASN A 4 1.76 -20.46 -19.36
CA ASN A 4 1.44 -20.59 -17.95
C ASN A 4 0.05 -20.00 -17.76
N ILE A 5 -0.91 -20.85 -17.37
CA ILE A 5 -2.26 -20.43 -17.00
C ILE A 5 -2.13 -19.49 -15.79
N LEU A 6 -2.60 -18.28 -15.93
CA LEU A 6 -2.59 -17.27 -14.86
C LEU A 6 -3.63 -17.66 -13.81
N LYS A 7 -3.22 -17.69 -12.54
CA LYS A 7 -4.07 -18.09 -11.42
C LYS A 7 -4.45 -16.89 -10.54
N VAL A 8 -5.52 -17.01 -9.82
CA VAL A 8 -5.94 -16.03 -8.79
C VAL A 8 -4.79 -15.76 -7.81
N SER A 9 -4.07 -16.79 -7.35
CA SER A 9 -2.91 -16.65 -6.47
C SER A 9 -1.77 -15.83 -7.06
N ASP A 10 -1.57 -15.84 -8.39
CA ASP A 10 -0.51 -15.07 -9.04
C ASP A 10 -0.83 -13.57 -8.99
N ILE A 11 -2.10 -13.20 -9.24
CA ILE A 11 -2.60 -11.84 -9.12
C ILE A 11 -2.47 -11.34 -7.68
N ILE A 12 -2.88 -12.15 -6.71
CA ILE A 12 -2.77 -11.83 -5.28
C ILE A 12 -1.30 -11.59 -4.90
N ALA A 13 -0.41 -12.50 -5.31
CA ALA A 13 1.02 -12.38 -5.04
C ALA A 13 1.62 -11.12 -5.66
N HIS A 14 1.16 -10.73 -6.86
CA HIS A 14 1.60 -9.50 -7.51
C HIS A 14 1.15 -8.26 -6.73
N ILE A 15 -0.13 -8.16 -6.37
CA ILE A 15 -0.63 -7.02 -5.58
C ILE A 15 0.07 -6.95 -4.22
N HIS A 16 0.30 -8.09 -3.55
CA HIS A 16 1.01 -8.14 -2.27
C HIS A 16 2.48 -7.68 -2.34
N LYS A 17 3.13 -7.74 -3.51
CA LYS A 17 4.47 -7.14 -3.70
C LYS A 17 4.42 -5.61 -3.67
N ILE A 18 3.31 -5.01 -4.13
CA ILE A 18 3.11 -3.56 -4.22
C ILE A 18 2.50 -3.03 -2.93
N ALA A 19 1.38 -3.61 -2.50
CA ALA A 19 0.63 -3.29 -1.29
C ALA A 19 0.69 -4.49 -0.33
N ASN A 20 1.81 -4.61 0.41
CA ASN A 20 2.03 -5.73 1.30
C ASN A 20 0.96 -5.79 2.39
N PRO A 21 0.35 -6.96 2.70
CA PRO A 21 -0.69 -7.07 3.73
C PRO A 21 -0.21 -6.68 5.13
N SER A 22 1.09 -6.78 5.42
CA SER A 22 1.66 -6.33 6.70
C SER A 22 1.69 -4.81 6.88
N LEU A 23 1.31 -4.04 5.85
CA LEU A 23 1.11 -2.59 5.93
C LEU A 23 -0.30 -2.23 6.42
N ALA A 24 -1.23 -3.19 6.43
CA ALA A 24 -2.58 -2.98 6.94
C ALA A 24 -2.57 -2.74 8.45
N TYR A 25 -3.59 -2.04 8.94
CA TYR A 25 -3.82 -1.91 10.37
C TYR A 25 -4.22 -3.26 10.98
N ASP A 26 -3.88 -3.49 12.25
CA ASP A 26 -4.14 -4.74 12.97
C ASP A 26 -5.62 -5.14 13.05
N TRP A 27 -6.52 -4.17 12.96
CA TRP A 27 -7.98 -4.40 12.99
C TRP A 27 -8.56 -4.75 11.62
N ASP A 28 -7.78 -4.57 10.54
CA ASP A 28 -8.25 -4.72 9.16
C ASP A 28 -8.21 -6.18 8.69
N ASN A 29 -9.01 -6.49 7.66
CA ASN A 29 -9.05 -7.81 7.03
C ASN A 29 -8.77 -7.70 5.52
N VAL A 30 -7.50 -7.56 5.17
CA VAL A 30 -7.04 -7.49 3.77
C VAL A 30 -6.65 -8.85 3.21
N GLY A 31 -6.54 -8.94 1.90
CA GLY A 31 -6.06 -10.13 1.20
C GLY A 31 -7.19 -11.00 0.63
N PHE A 32 -6.93 -12.29 0.49
CA PHE A 32 -7.86 -13.24 -0.12
C PHE A 32 -9.00 -13.56 0.84
N GLN A 33 -10.24 -13.28 0.42
CA GLN A 33 -11.41 -13.36 1.29
C GLN A 33 -12.35 -14.53 0.98
N LEU A 34 -12.45 -14.93 -0.28
CA LEU A 34 -13.32 -16.01 -0.70
C LEU A 34 -12.88 -16.55 -2.07
N GLY A 35 -13.03 -17.87 -2.29
CA GLY A 35 -12.83 -18.50 -3.59
C GLY A 35 -11.71 -19.53 -3.63
N ASP A 36 -11.21 -19.84 -4.83
CA ASP A 36 -10.11 -20.78 -5.07
C ASP A 36 -8.88 -20.03 -5.65
N GLY A 37 -7.79 -19.97 -4.89
CA GLY A 37 -6.53 -19.38 -5.32
C GLY A 37 -5.86 -20.08 -6.51
N ASN A 38 -6.21 -21.34 -6.80
CA ASN A 38 -5.70 -22.10 -7.93
C ASN A 38 -6.55 -21.95 -9.21
N ALA A 39 -7.73 -21.31 -9.12
CA ALA A 39 -8.58 -21.07 -10.28
C ALA A 39 -7.85 -20.21 -11.31
N GLU A 40 -8.10 -20.50 -12.60
CA GLU A 40 -7.66 -19.66 -13.71
C GLU A 40 -8.34 -18.30 -13.63
N VAL A 41 -7.60 -17.23 -13.98
CA VAL A 41 -8.14 -15.88 -14.06
C VAL A 41 -7.84 -15.28 -15.43
N LYS A 42 -8.90 -14.81 -16.09
CA LYS A 42 -8.86 -14.09 -17.38
C LYS A 42 -9.54 -12.73 -17.28
N LYS A 43 -10.54 -12.63 -16.40
CA LYS A 43 -11.35 -11.43 -16.27
C LYS A 43 -11.49 -11.03 -14.81
N ILE A 44 -11.18 -9.76 -14.53
CA ILE A 44 -11.22 -9.18 -13.19
C ILE A 44 -12.23 -8.03 -13.17
N LEU A 45 -13.04 -7.98 -12.12
CA LEU A 45 -13.87 -6.82 -11.80
C LEU A 45 -13.24 -6.03 -10.67
N LEU A 46 -12.96 -4.73 -10.92
CA LEU A 46 -12.46 -3.79 -9.91
C LEU A 46 -13.63 -2.98 -9.32
N THR A 47 -13.63 -2.81 -8.01
CA THR A 47 -14.67 -2.06 -7.30
C THR A 47 -14.16 -1.50 -5.97
N LEU A 48 -14.86 -0.54 -5.38
CA LEU A 48 -14.66 -0.21 -3.96
C LEU A 48 -15.36 -1.23 -3.07
N ASP A 49 -16.62 -1.55 -3.33
CA ASP A 49 -17.46 -2.39 -2.49
C ASP A 49 -17.96 -3.63 -3.22
N VAL A 50 -17.99 -4.78 -2.52
CA VAL A 50 -18.60 -6.01 -3.03
C VAL A 50 -20.07 -6.05 -2.60
N THR A 51 -20.92 -5.40 -3.37
CA THR A 51 -22.37 -5.32 -3.16
C THR A 51 -23.10 -6.36 -4.01
N GLU A 52 -24.43 -6.46 -3.87
CA GLU A 52 -25.23 -7.33 -4.72
C GLU A 52 -25.14 -6.92 -6.19
N ASN A 53 -25.10 -5.61 -6.49
CA ASN A 53 -24.95 -5.09 -7.86
C ASN A 53 -23.59 -5.47 -8.43
N THR A 54 -22.52 -5.34 -7.64
CA THR A 54 -21.17 -5.77 -8.02
C THR A 54 -21.14 -7.26 -8.40
N ILE A 55 -21.75 -8.11 -7.57
CA ILE A 55 -21.82 -9.56 -7.79
C ILE A 55 -22.64 -9.90 -9.04
N ASN A 56 -23.80 -9.25 -9.22
CA ASN A 56 -24.62 -9.44 -10.41
C ASN A 56 -23.87 -9.04 -11.68
N LYS A 57 -23.11 -7.96 -11.64
CA LYS A 57 -22.26 -7.52 -12.75
C LYS A 57 -21.14 -8.53 -13.01
N ALA A 58 -20.45 -9.00 -11.96
CA ALA A 58 -19.40 -10.01 -12.09
C ALA A 58 -19.90 -11.31 -12.75
N ILE A 59 -21.08 -11.79 -12.33
CA ILE A 59 -21.73 -12.96 -12.93
C ILE A 59 -22.09 -12.70 -14.40
N LYS A 60 -22.72 -11.57 -14.70
CA LYS A 60 -23.16 -11.21 -16.06
C LYS A 60 -21.98 -11.13 -17.03
N GLU A 61 -20.85 -10.59 -16.57
CA GLU A 61 -19.66 -10.40 -17.38
C GLU A 61 -18.71 -11.63 -17.34
N ASN A 62 -19.06 -12.68 -16.58
CA ASN A 62 -18.22 -13.86 -16.35
C ASN A 62 -16.84 -13.49 -15.80
N ALA A 63 -16.79 -12.66 -14.75
CA ALA A 63 -15.55 -12.34 -14.05
C ALA A 63 -15.12 -13.52 -13.18
N ASP A 64 -13.82 -13.80 -13.13
CA ASP A 64 -13.21 -14.88 -12.34
C ASP A 64 -12.84 -14.39 -10.94
N LEU A 65 -12.48 -13.11 -10.83
CA LEU A 65 -11.99 -12.47 -9.61
C LEU A 65 -12.61 -11.07 -9.46
N ILE A 66 -13.07 -10.76 -8.27
CA ILE A 66 -13.38 -9.39 -7.84
C ILE A 66 -12.22 -8.90 -6.98
N ILE A 67 -11.67 -7.75 -7.31
CA ILE A 67 -10.70 -7.02 -6.47
C ILE A 67 -11.44 -5.82 -5.93
N SER A 68 -11.58 -5.76 -4.59
CA SER A 68 -12.22 -4.66 -3.90
C SER A 68 -11.24 -3.86 -3.07
N HIS A 69 -11.57 -2.59 -2.84
CA HIS A 69 -10.88 -1.78 -1.85
C HIS A 69 -11.37 -2.14 -0.45
N HIS A 70 -12.67 -2.07 -0.20
CA HIS A 70 -13.24 -2.42 1.10
C HIS A 70 -13.35 -3.92 1.31
N PRO A 71 -13.11 -4.40 2.56
CA PRO A 71 -13.25 -5.81 2.89
C PRO A 71 -14.69 -6.30 2.72
N PHE A 72 -14.87 -7.34 1.92
CA PHE A 72 -16.15 -8.04 1.79
C PHE A 72 -16.49 -8.81 3.08
N ILE A 73 -15.48 -9.39 3.72
CA ILE A 73 -15.60 -10.04 5.02
C ILE A 73 -14.80 -9.23 6.03
N PHE A 74 -15.46 -8.30 6.73
CA PHE A 74 -14.78 -7.48 7.73
C PHE A 74 -14.60 -8.20 9.07
N LYS A 75 -15.61 -9.00 9.48
CA LYS A 75 -15.58 -9.79 10.73
C LYS A 75 -15.61 -11.28 10.41
N PRO A 76 -14.93 -12.14 11.21
CA PRO A 76 -14.96 -13.59 11.02
C PRO A 76 -16.39 -14.15 10.94
N ILE A 77 -16.64 -15.00 9.94
CA ILE A 77 -17.95 -15.63 9.71
C ILE A 77 -17.92 -17.06 10.27
N LYS A 78 -18.90 -17.39 11.11
CA LYS A 78 -19.05 -18.75 11.67
C LYS A 78 -19.92 -19.67 10.82
N LYS A 79 -20.82 -19.11 10.00
CA LYS A 79 -21.76 -19.86 9.14
C LYS A 79 -21.96 -19.12 7.82
N ILE A 80 -21.80 -19.82 6.70
CA ILE A 80 -22.01 -19.26 5.36
C ILE A 80 -23.45 -19.57 4.94
N THR A 81 -24.39 -18.72 5.35
CA THR A 81 -25.81 -18.82 5.05
C THR A 81 -26.34 -17.62 4.26
N ASN A 82 -25.58 -16.53 4.21
CA ASN A 82 -25.98 -15.33 3.46
C ASN A 82 -25.97 -15.65 1.95
N PRO A 83 -27.06 -15.35 1.22
CA PRO A 83 -27.17 -15.57 -0.23
C PRO A 83 -26.04 -14.96 -1.05
N ILE A 84 -25.49 -13.84 -0.63
CA ILE A 84 -24.38 -13.15 -1.31
C ILE A 84 -23.13 -14.03 -1.40
N TYR A 85 -22.71 -14.68 -0.31
CA TYR A 85 -21.55 -15.59 -0.32
C TYR A 85 -21.83 -16.83 -1.18
N LEU A 86 -23.05 -17.40 -1.02
CA LEU A 86 -23.45 -18.57 -1.79
C LEU A 86 -23.51 -18.29 -3.29
N LYS A 87 -23.87 -17.07 -3.68
CA LYS A 87 -23.93 -16.62 -5.08
C LYS A 87 -22.53 -16.59 -5.70
N LEU A 88 -21.53 -16.04 -5.00
CA LEU A 88 -20.14 -16.03 -5.44
C LEU A 88 -19.58 -17.46 -5.55
N ILE A 89 -19.77 -18.29 -4.52
CA ILE A 89 -19.29 -19.68 -4.49
C ILE A 89 -19.89 -20.49 -5.65
N LYS A 90 -21.21 -20.40 -5.88
CA LYS A 90 -21.88 -21.13 -6.96
C LYS A 90 -21.42 -20.73 -8.36
N ASN A 91 -20.93 -19.50 -8.52
CA ASN A 91 -20.42 -18.98 -9.80
C ASN A 91 -18.90 -19.03 -9.90
N ASN A 92 -18.21 -19.66 -8.92
CA ASN A 92 -16.75 -19.79 -8.87
C ASN A 92 -16.02 -18.44 -8.94
N ILE A 93 -16.59 -17.36 -8.40
CA ILE A 93 -16.00 -16.03 -8.39
C ILE A 93 -15.20 -15.86 -7.10
N SER A 94 -13.91 -15.57 -7.23
CA SER A 94 -13.03 -15.26 -6.11
C SER A 94 -13.12 -13.80 -5.71
N VAL A 95 -12.81 -13.49 -4.44
CA VAL A 95 -12.79 -12.11 -3.92
C VAL A 95 -11.47 -11.85 -3.18
N PHE A 96 -10.81 -10.77 -3.57
CA PHE A 96 -9.60 -10.26 -2.94
C PHE A 96 -9.81 -8.80 -2.54
N CYS A 97 -9.25 -8.39 -1.39
CA CYS A 97 -9.34 -7.04 -0.84
C CYS A 97 -7.95 -6.42 -0.65
N ALA A 98 -7.79 -5.17 -1.10
CA ALA A 98 -6.66 -4.31 -0.78
C ALA A 98 -7.21 -3.00 -0.18
N HIS A 99 -7.18 -2.88 1.15
CA HIS A 99 -7.80 -1.80 1.92
C HIS A 99 -6.73 -0.89 2.52
N THR A 100 -6.53 -0.90 3.83
CA THR A 100 -5.60 0.03 4.49
C THR A 100 -4.14 -0.17 4.07
N ASN A 101 -3.74 -1.35 3.62
CA ASN A 101 -2.43 -1.57 3.01
C ASN A 101 -2.26 -0.83 1.67
N LEU A 102 -3.36 -0.56 0.95
CA LEU A 102 -3.37 0.22 -0.29
C LEU A 102 -3.37 1.73 0.00
N ASP A 103 -3.92 2.17 1.15
CA ASP A 103 -3.97 3.57 1.55
C ASP A 103 -2.58 4.16 1.80
N VAL A 104 -1.66 3.35 2.32
CA VAL A 104 -0.37 3.83 2.82
C VAL A 104 0.77 3.79 1.79
N ILE A 105 0.52 3.35 0.57
CA ILE A 105 1.55 3.26 -0.48
C ILE A 105 1.52 4.44 -1.44
N LYS A 106 2.68 4.74 -2.09
CA LYS A 106 2.83 5.87 -3.04
C LYS A 106 1.91 5.82 -4.26
N LYS A 107 1.44 4.63 -4.69
CA LYS A 107 0.50 4.46 -5.80
C LYS A 107 -0.89 4.03 -5.33
N GLY A 108 -1.22 4.27 -4.07
CA GLY A 108 -2.48 3.89 -3.45
C GLY A 108 -3.58 4.96 -3.57
N VAL A 109 -4.56 4.85 -2.68
CA VAL A 109 -5.78 5.68 -2.66
C VAL A 109 -5.48 7.17 -2.61
N ASN A 110 -4.58 7.57 -1.70
CA ASN A 110 -4.28 8.99 -1.47
C ASN A 110 -3.56 9.63 -2.65
N SER A 111 -2.66 8.90 -3.32
CA SER A 111 -2.01 9.38 -4.55
C SER A 111 -3.00 9.51 -5.69
N ALA A 112 -3.87 8.52 -5.88
CA ALA A 112 -4.90 8.54 -6.92
C ALA A 112 -5.84 9.75 -6.75
N LEU A 113 -6.19 10.08 -5.50
CA LEU A 113 -6.96 11.30 -5.21
C LEU A 113 -6.17 12.57 -5.53
N ALA A 114 -4.88 12.65 -5.14
CA ALA A 114 -4.02 13.78 -5.43
C ALA A 114 -3.84 13.99 -6.96
N GLU A 115 -3.61 12.91 -7.70
CA GLU A 115 -3.52 12.91 -9.17
C GLU A 115 -4.84 13.36 -9.82
N LYS A 116 -5.97 12.85 -9.33
CA LYS A 116 -7.29 13.23 -9.80
C LYS A 116 -7.59 14.72 -9.62
N LEU A 117 -6.99 15.33 -8.60
CA LEU A 117 -7.09 16.78 -8.34
C LEU A 117 -5.99 17.59 -9.03
N ASP A 118 -5.10 16.98 -9.84
CA ASP A 118 -3.93 17.57 -10.53
C ASP A 118 -2.95 18.24 -9.57
N LEU A 119 -2.77 17.72 -8.38
CA LEU A 119 -1.79 18.25 -7.44
C LEU A 119 -0.36 17.96 -7.91
N GLN A 120 0.52 18.93 -7.74
CA GLN A 120 1.94 18.85 -8.06
C GLN A 120 2.77 18.71 -6.79
N ASN A 121 4.04 18.29 -6.90
CA ASN A 121 4.97 18.13 -5.79
C ASN A 121 4.37 17.29 -4.63
N VAL A 122 3.77 16.16 -4.99
CA VAL A 122 3.02 15.33 -4.06
C VAL A 122 3.95 14.54 -3.14
N GLU A 123 3.70 14.65 -1.83
CA GLU A 123 4.40 13.91 -0.78
C GLU A 123 3.41 13.38 0.27
N PHE A 124 3.81 12.41 1.10
CA PHE A 124 2.95 11.96 2.19
C PHE A 124 2.70 13.06 3.23
N LEU A 125 1.46 13.18 3.68
CA LEU A 125 1.09 14.07 4.78
C LEU A 125 1.73 13.63 6.08
N THR A 126 1.76 12.31 6.32
CA THR A 126 2.43 11.69 7.45
C THR A 126 3.11 10.39 7.02
N THR A 127 4.27 10.11 7.61
CA THR A 127 5.02 8.86 7.44
C THR A 127 4.70 7.83 8.52
N GLU A 128 3.70 8.08 9.37
CA GLU A 128 3.20 7.13 10.36
C GLU A 128 2.50 5.96 9.63
N SER A 129 3.26 4.96 9.29
CA SER A 129 2.77 3.68 8.78
C SER A 129 3.20 2.56 9.72
N GLY A 130 2.51 1.43 9.72
CA GLY A 130 2.89 0.25 10.49
C GLY A 130 4.22 -0.40 10.08
N ALA A 131 4.89 0.12 9.04
CA ALA A 131 6.16 -0.42 8.54
C ALA A 131 7.36 0.14 9.29
N SER A 132 7.97 -0.67 10.14
CA SER A 132 9.28 -0.36 10.74
C SER A 132 10.42 -0.63 9.76
N VAL A 133 11.55 0.07 9.94
CA VAL A 133 12.78 -0.14 9.19
C VAL A 133 13.81 -0.81 10.09
N TYR A 134 14.46 -1.84 9.59
CA TYR A 134 15.59 -2.47 10.24
C TYR A 134 16.88 -2.21 9.48
N GLN A 135 17.97 -1.99 10.19
CA GLN A 135 19.31 -2.07 9.65
C GLN A 135 19.84 -3.49 9.87
N VAL A 136 20.21 -4.15 8.79
CA VAL A 136 20.86 -5.46 8.83
C VAL A 136 22.34 -5.25 8.55
N ALA A 137 23.20 -5.84 9.39
CA ALA A 137 24.64 -5.91 9.15
C ALA A 137 25.04 -7.38 9.05
N VAL A 138 25.84 -7.75 8.04
CA VAL A 138 26.36 -9.11 7.83
C VAL A 138 27.84 -9.06 7.48
N TYR A 139 28.59 -10.04 7.95
CA TYR A 139 30.03 -10.16 7.71
C TYR A 139 30.28 -11.23 6.67
N VAL A 140 30.90 -10.87 5.54
CA VAL A 140 31.02 -11.72 4.34
C VAL A 140 32.48 -11.74 3.86
N PRO A 141 33.05 -12.89 3.51
CA PRO A 141 34.33 -12.94 2.82
C PRO A 141 34.31 -12.09 1.54
N SER A 142 35.35 -11.31 1.29
CA SER A 142 35.41 -10.37 0.16
C SER A 142 35.06 -11.00 -1.17
N ALA A 143 35.48 -12.25 -1.42
CA ALA A 143 35.16 -12.98 -2.65
C ALA A 143 33.67 -13.31 -2.84
N SER A 144 32.87 -13.31 -1.79
CA SER A 144 31.44 -13.62 -1.80
C SER A 144 30.53 -12.39 -1.65
N MET A 145 31.11 -11.21 -1.46
CA MET A 145 30.39 -9.96 -1.20
C MET A 145 29.32 -9.65 -2.24
N VAL A 146 29.70 -9.61 -3.52
CA VAL A 146 28.79 -9.26 -4.61
C VAL A 146 27.62 -10.26 -4.69
N LYS A 147 27.93 -11.56 -4.61
CA LYS A 147 26.91 -12.62 -4.66
C LYS A 147 25.87 -12.50 -3.54
N VAL A 148 26.31 -12.20 -2.32
CA VAL A 148 25.41 -12.06 -1.16
C VAL A 148 24.62 -10.77 -1.29
N ALA A 149 25.24 -9.65 -1.66
CA ALA A 149 24.59 -8.37 -1.86
C ALA A 149 23.48 -8.44 -2.94
N ASP A 150 23.78 -8.99 -4.11
CA ASP A 150 22.82 -9.14 -5.20
C ASP A 150 21.61 -9.99 -4.79
N ALA A 151 21.86 -11.11 -4.10
CA ALA A 151 20.78 -11.97 -3.62
C ALA A 151 19.89 -11.26 -2.59
N VAL A 152 20.47 -10.47 -1.71
CA VAL A 152 19.73 -9.66 -0.72
C VAL A 152 18.92 -8.57 -1.41
N PHE A 153 19.50 -7.83 -2.35
CA PHE A 153 18.80 -6.76 -3.06
C PHE A 153 17.66 -7.27 -3.95
N ALA A 154 17.79 -8.47 -4.52
CA ALA A 154 16.72 -9.12 -5.25
C ALA A 154 15.45 -9.38 -4.39
N THR A 155 15.57 -9.36 -3.05
CA THR A 155 14.41 -9.43 -2.14
C THR A 155 13.74 -8.09 -1.90
N GLY A 156 14.29 -6.99 -2.42
CA GLY A 156 13.82 -5.63 -2.21
C GLY A 156 14.35 -4.96 -0.95
N ALA A 157 15.51 -5.42 -0.42
CA ALA A 157 16.28 -4.69 0.59
C ALA A 157 17.08 -3.53 -0.04
N GLY A 158 17.63 -2.64 0.79
CA GLY A 158 18.50 -1.55 0.36
C GLY A 158 17.77 -0.47 -0.47
N ILE A 159 16.52 -0.14 -0.15
CA ILE A 159 15.77 0.96 -0.78
C ILE A 159 15.80 2.16 0.16
N ILE A 160 16.24 3.32 -0.35
CA ILE A 160 16.23 4.62 0.32
C ILE A 160 15.63 5.66 -0.63
N GLY A 161 14.41 6.10 -0.38
CA GLY A 161 13.69 7.01 -1.27
C GLY A 161 13.55 6.41 -2.67
N ASN A 162 14.13 7.08 -3.68
CA ASN A 162 14.13 6.65 -5.08
C ASN A 162 15.40 5.87 -5.49
N TYR A 163 16.23 5.46 -4.53
CA TYR A 163 17.46 4.71 -4.77
C TYR A 163 17.30 3.27 -4.34
N SER A 164 17.80 2.34 -5.16
CA SER A 164 17.86 0.90 -4.88
C SER A 164 19.30 0.45 -4.66
N ASN A 165 19.47 -0.76 -4.13
CA ASN A 165 20.76 -1.39 -3.87
C ASN A 165 21.68 -0.55 -2.95
N CYS A 166 21.08 0.23 -2.04
CA CYS A 166 21.82 1.07 -1.10
C CYS A 166 22.41 0.20 0.00
N MET A 167 23.73 0.25 0.13
CA MET A 167 24.45 -0.35 1.25
C MET A 167 25.73 0.43 1.56
N ASN A 168 26.21 0.28 2.76
CA ASN A 168 27.59 0.62 3.14
C ASN A 168 28.38 -0.66 3.31
N ASP A 169 29.66 -0.66 2.93
CA ASP A 169 30.55 -1.76 3.17
C ASP A 169 31.89 -1.30 3.77
N TYR A 170 32.38 -2.08 4.71
CA TYR A 170 33.62 -1.81 5.45
C TYR A 170 34.50 -3.06 5.49
N GLU A 171 35.80 -2.87 5.34
CA GLU A 171 36.74 -3.92 5.64
C GLU A 171 36.90 -4.07 7.15
N VAL A 172 36.80 -5.29 7.65
CA VAL A 172 36.90 -5.62 9.08
C VAL A 172 37.78 -6.86 9.31
N SER A 173 38.44 -6.90 10.45
CA SER A 173 39.13 -8.09 10.91
C SER A 173 38.22 -8.89 11.85
N GLY A 174 37.95 -10.14 11.49
CA GLY A 174 37.23 -11.10 12.33
C GLY A 174 38.15 -12.19 12.87
N GLN A 175 37.70 -12.93 13.85
CA GLN A 175 38.35 -14.15 14.31
C GLN A 175 37.31 -15.18 14.76
N PHE A 176 37.62 -16.45 14.56
CA PHE A 176 36.81 -17.56 15.02
C PHE A 176 37.66 -18.79 15.30
N MET A 177 37.12 -19.74 16.04
CA MET A 177 37.78 -21.01 16.33
C MET A 177 36.77 -22.14 16.09
N PRO A 178 36.95 -22.97 15.02
CA PRO A 178 36.10 -24.11 14.76
C PRO A 178 36.08 -25.11 15.92
N LYS A 179 34.93 -25.62 16.28
CA LYS A 179 34.72 -26.63 17.32
C LYS A 179 34.19 -27.93 16.73
N ASP A 180 34.04 -28.97 17.59
CA ASP A 180 33.40 -30.22 17.16
C ASP A 180 32.02 -30.00 16.58
N GLY A 181 31.73 -30.66 15.44
CA GLY A 181 30.49 -30.53 14.73
C GLY A 181 30.42 -29.36 13.74
N SER A 182 31.43 -28.50 13.66
CA SER A 182 31.53 -27.45 12.65
C SER A 182 32.10 -27.98 11.32
N ASN A 183 31.65 -27.38 10.22
CA ASN A 183 32.17 -27.63 8.85
C ASN A 183 32.68 -26.30 8.24
N PRO A 184 33.82 -25.78 8.71
CA PRO A 184 34.31 -24.48 8.30
C PRO A 184 34.90 -24.52 6.88
N ILE A 185 34.69 -23.43 6.09
CA ILE A 185 35.37 -23.23 4.80
C ILE A 185 36.84 -22.91 4.98
N LEU A 186 37.19 -22.22 6.09
CA LEU A 186 38.53 -21.81 6.46
C LEU A 186 38.83 -22.29 7.87
N GLY A 187 40.11 -22.59 8.13
CA GLY A 187 40.58 -22.96 9.46
C GLY A 187 40.42 -24.43 9.81
N SER A 188 40.94 -24.80 10.97
CA SER A 188 40.91 -26.15 11.50
C SER A 188 40.44 -26.17 12.94
N LYS A 189 39.89 -27.32 13.36
CA LYS A 189 39.37 -27.53 14.71
C LYS A 189 40.39 -27.06 15.79
N ASP A 190 39.85 -26.36 16.78
CA ASP A 190 40.56 -25.84 17.97
C ASP A 190 41.72 -24.90 17.68
N LYS A 191 41.83 -24.39 16.44
CA LYS A 191 42.79 -23.33 16.09
C LYS A 191 42.09 -22.00 15.91
N LEU A 192 42.66 -20.93 16.46
CA LEU A 192 42.18 -19.57 16.27
C LEU A 192 42.57 -19.08 14.88
N GLU A 193 41.55 -18.80 14.05
CA GLU A 193 41.73 -18.22 12.73
C GLU A 193 41.41 -16.73 12.75
N LYS A 194 42.19 -15.94 11.99
CA LYS A 194 41.96 -14.53 11.75
C LYS A 194 41.61 -14.33 10.27
N VAL A 195 40.56 -13.60 10.00
CA VAL A 195 40.04 -13.38 8.64
C VAL A 195 39.82 -11.91 8.39
N VAL A 196 39.98 -11.50 7.13
CA VAL A 196 39.55 -10.19 6.64
C VAL A 196 38.22 -10.37 5.91
N GLU A 197 37.22 -9.63 6.33
CA GLU A 197 35.86 -9.71 5.83
C GLU A 197 35.35 -8.33 5.43
N ARG A 198 34.26 -8.31 4.67
CA ARG A 198 33.46 -7.11 4.41
C ARG A 198 32.23 -7.12 5.31
N LYS A 199 32.02 -6.07 6.10
CA LYS A 199 30.78 -5.83 6.82
C LYS A 199 29.85 -5.07 5.88
N LEU A 200 28.72 -5.66 5.49
CA LEU A 200 27.70 -5.04 4.67
C LEU A 200 26.56 -4.54 5.58
N GLU A 201 26.14 -3.29 5.41
CA GLU A 201 25.03 -2.69 6.15
C GLU A 201 24.00 -2.13 5.16
N PHE A 202 22.74 -2.51 5.32
CA PHE A 202 21.63 -2.08 4.47
C PHE A 202 20.32 -2.01 5.26
N PHE A 203 19.36 -1.26 4.73
CA PHE A 203 18.05 -1.13 5.36
C PHE A 203 17.02 -2.09 4.75
N VAL A 204 16.09 -2.54 5.61
CA VAL A 204 15.06 -3.52 5.24
C VAL A 204 13.73 -3.14 5.91
N ASP A 205 12.66 -3.16 5.16
CA ASP A 205 11.30 -3.04 5.70
C ASP A 205 10.96 -4.25 6.58
N SER A 206 10.25 -4.03 7.70
CA SER A 206 9.92 -5.07 8.68
C SER A 206 9.31 -6.33 8.04
N PHE A 207 8.40 -6.16 7.10
CA PHE A 207 7.71 -7.27 6.44
C PHE A 207 8.57 -8.05 5.43
N LYS A 208 9.75 -7.53 5.03
CA LYS A 208 10.72 -8.23 4.18
C LYS A 208 11.82 -8.91 4.99
N LEU A 209 11.98 -8.57 6.26
CA LEU A 209 13.14 -8.95 7.08
C LEU A 209 13.38 -10.47 7.09
N ASN A 210 12.34 -11.26 7.38
CA ASN A 210 12.48 -12.72 7.44
C ASN A 210 12.98 -13.31 6.12
N LYS A 211 12.44 -12.82 4.99
CA LYS A 211 12.85 -13.28 3.66
C LYS A 211 14.28 -12.87 3.33
N VAL A 212 14.65 -11.65 3.69
CA VAL A 212 16.04 -11.14 3.52
C VAL A 212 17.02 -12.01 4.29
N ILE A 213 16.74 -12.30 5.56
CA ILE A 213 17.60 -13.13 6.42
C ILE A 213 17.71 -14.57 5.89
N GLU A 214 16.59 -15.16 5.44
CA GLU A 214 16.58 -16.49 4.82
C GLU A 214 17.50 -16.55 3.59
N VAL A 215 17.33 -15.60 2.66
CA VAL A 215 18.11 -15.53 1.41
C VAL A 215 19.57 -15.25 1.71
N MET A 216 19.86 -14.31 2.61
CA MET A 216 21.21 -13.97 3.06
C MET A 216 21.92 -15.21 3.58
N ARG A 217 21.33 -15.96 4.53
CA ARG A 217 21.91 -17.17 5.12
C ARG A 217 22.11 -18.27 4.09
N LYS A 218 21.18 -18.46 3.16
CA LYS A 218 21.27 -19.47 2.09
C LYS A 218 22.38 -19.18 1.08
N THR A 219 22.65 -17.90 0.83
CA THR A 219 23.63 -17.46 -0.16
C THR A 219 25.03 -17.29 0.44
N HIS A 220 25.09 -17.09 1.76
CA HIS A 220 26.33 -16.91 2.49
C HIS A 220 27.22 -18.16 2.41
N PRO A 221 28.55 -17.99 2.20
CA PRO A 221 29.46 -19.14 2.13
C PRO A 221 29.60 -19.87 3.49
N TYR A 222 29.48 -19.19 4.63
CA TYR A 222 29.56 -19.82 5.93
C TYR A 222 28.28 -20.53 6.32
N GLU A 223 28.41 -21.69 6.95
CA GLU A 223 27.26 -22.42 7.51
C GLU A 223 26.50 -21.62 8.58
N THR A 224 27.23 -20.78 9.32
CA THR A 224 26.69 -19.93 10.38
C THR A 224 27.28 -18.52 10.24
N PRO A 225 26.70 -17.65 9.39
CA PRO A 225 27.17 -16.29 9.22
C PRO A 225 26.89 -15.43 10.47
N ALA A 226 27.84 -14.56 10.80
CA ALA A 226 27.62 -13.53 11.80
C ALA A 226 26.80 -12.37 11.18
N TYR A 227 25.71 -11.97 11.84
CA TYR A 227 24.92 -10.81 11.43
C TYR A 227 24.21 -10.20 12.64
N SER A 228 23.76 -8.96 12.48
CA SER A 228 22.89 -8.27 13.45
C SER A 228 21.72 -7.60 12.75
N VAL A 229 20.63 -7.41 13.52
CA VAL A 229 19.41 -6.76 13.08
C VAL A 229 19.03 -5.71 14.11
N ASN A 230 18.98 -4.44 13.71
CA ASN A 230 18.73 -3.32 14.61
C ASN A 230 17.49 -2.54 14.13
N LEU A 231 16.47 -2.45 14.97
CA LEU A 231 15.30 -1.61 14.71
C LEU A 231 15.73 -0.14 14.65
N GLN A 232 15.30 0.57 13.62
CA GLN A 232 15.54 2.00 13.48
C GLN A 232 14.38 2.78 14.11
N SER A 233 14.70 3.83 14.85
CA SER A 233 13.71 4.77 15.37
C SER A 233 13.17 5.73 14.28
N LYS A 234 13.82 5.77 13.12
CA LYS A 234 13.42 6.59 11.98
C LYS A 234 12.14 6.05 11.35
N PRO A 235 11.13 6.90 11.06
CA PRO A 235 9.95 6.49 10.30
C PRO A 235 10.32 5.98 8.91
N ASN A 236 9.52 5.05 8.38
CA ASN A 236 9.68 4.58 7.01
C ASN A 236 9.02 5.57 6.04
N GLU A 237 9.82 6.41 5.38
CA GLU A 237 9.35 7.44 4.44
C GLU A 237 8.78 6.87 3.12
N ASN A 238 8.85 5.56 2.91
CA ASN A 238 8.27 4.91 1.73
C ASN A 238 6.76 4.69 1.85
N TYR A 239 6.23 4.80 3.09
CA TYR A 239 4.83 4.55 3.42
C TYR A 239 4.29 5.68 4.29
N GLY A 240 3.05 6.06 4.06
CA GLY A 240 2.41 7.13 4.81
C GLY A 240 0.93 7.23 4.50
N LEU A 241 0.24 8.09 5.23
CA LEU A 241 -1.20 8.29 5.07
C LEU A 241 -1.50 9.74 4.70
N GLY A 242 -2.48 9.92 3.79
CA GLY A 242 -2.78 11.21 3.19
C GLY A 242 -1.65 11.74 2.31
N MET A 243 -1.96 12.73 1.48
CA MET A 243 -0.98 13.41 0.64
C MET A 243 -1.05 14.91 0.84
N LEU A 244 0.11 15.57 0.71
CA LEU A 244 0.27 17.00 0.51
C LEU A 244 0.66 17.26 -0.94
N GLY A 245 0.15 18.33 -1.54
CA GLY A 245 0.53 18.74 -2.86
C GLY A 245 0.21 20.20 -3.14
N ASP A 246 0.67 20.72 -4.26
CA ASP A 246 0.46 22.10 -4.66
C ASP A 246 -0.52 22.19 -5.82
N LEU A 247 -1.43 23.14 -5.80
CA LEU A 247 -2.13 23.55 -7.01
C LEU A 247 -1.14 24.18 -7.99
N LYS A 248 -1.33 23.97 -9.29
CA LYS A 248 -0.52 24.64 -10.31
C LYS A 248 -0.61 26.18 -10.18
N TYR A 249 -1.81 26.68 -9.93
CA TYR A 249 -2.09 28.10 -9.70
C TYR A 249 -2.95 28.27 -8.45
N GLU A 250 -2.74 29.35 -7.72
CA GLU A 250 -3.61 29.74 -6.62
C GLU A 250 -5.02 30.03 -7.10
N MET A 251 -6.03 29.59 -6.36
CA MET A 251 -7.41 29.92 -6.61
C MET A 251 -8.16 30.22 -5.30
N THR A 252 -9.39 30.71 -5.37
CA THR A 252 -10.18 30.89 -4.17
C THR A 252 -10.59 29.54 -3.55
N LEU A 253 -10.79 29.51 -2.25
CA LEU A 253 -11.25 28.30 -1.55
C LEU A 253 -12.56 27.77 -2.12
N GLU A 254 -13.49 28.69 -2.48
CA GLU A 254 -14.76 28.33 -3.12
C GLU A 254 -14.56 27.71 -4.51
N ASP A 255 -13.69 28.32 -5.37
CA ASP A 255 -13.41 27.80 -6.70
C ASP A 255 -12.70 26.45 -6.62
N PHE A 256 -11.83 26.26 -5.62
CA PHE A 256 -11.23 24.97 -5.36
C PHE A 256 -12.27 23.91 -4.96
N ALA A 257 -13.21 24.24 -4.08
CA ALA A 257 -14.30 23.33 -3.72
C ALA A 257 -15.15 22.93 -4.95
N LYS A 258 -15.47 23.91 -5.84
CA LYS A 258 -16.13 23.63 -7.13
C LYS A 258 -15.29 22.73 -8.03
N THR A 259 -13.97 22.93 -8.03
CA THR A 259 -13.02 22.09 -8.80
C THR A 259 -13.00 20.66 -8.25
N VAL A 260 -12.93 20.47 -6.94
CA VAL A 260 -13.01 19.15 -6.29
C VAL A 260 -14.30 18.44 -6.69
N LYS A 261 -15.45 19.10 -6.54
CA LYS A 261 -16.76 18.56 -6.96
C LYS A 261 -16.73 18.06 -8.41
N LYS A 262 -16.23 18.91 -9.33
CA LYS A 262 -16.19 18.59 -10.77
C LYS A 262 -15.25 17.42 -11.07
N LYS A 263 -14.03 17.45 -10.53
CA LYS A 263 -13.00 16.44 -10.83
C LYS A 263 -13.34 15.06 -10.28
N LEU A 264 -13.92 15.02 -9.08
CA LEU A 264 -14.38 13.77 -8.47
C LEU A 264 -15.74 13.30 -9.00
N ASN A 265 -16.40 14.11 -9.83
CA ASN A 265 -17.75 13.84 -10.32
C ASN A 265 -18.77 13.63 -9.17
N ALA A 266 -18.53 14.34 -8.05
CA ALA A 266 -19.37 14.27 -6.88
C ALA A 266 -20.67 15.07 -7.09
N PRO A 267 -21.83 14.59 -6.61
CA PRO A 267 -23.10 15.30 -6.77
C PRO A 267 -23.12 16.62 -5.98
N PHE A 268 -22.39 16.66 -4.85
CA PHE A 268 -22.16 17.85 -4.04
C PHE A 268 -20.86 17.68 -3.25
N VAL A 269 -20.37 18.79 -2.68
CA VAL A 269 -19.32 18.81 -1.67
C VAL A 269 -19.76 19.73 -0.52
N LYS A 270 -19.35 19.42 0.69
CA LYS A 270 -19.54 20.30 1.84
C LYS A 270 -18.25 21.06 2.09
N LEU A 271 -18.34 22.38 2.16
CA LEU A 271 -17.22 23.25 2.46
C LEU A 271 -17.37 23.86 3.85
N TRP A 272 -16.44 23.58 4.74
CA TRP A 272 -16.26 24.27 6.01
C TRP A 272 -15.09 25.23 5.90
N THR A 273 -15.33 26.53 6.15
CA THR A 273 -14.32 27.57 5.95
C THR A 273 -13.39 27.80 7.14
N ALA A 274 -13.70 27.20 8.30
CA ALA A 274 -13.00 27.42 9.56
C ALA A 274 -12.91 28.93 9.94
N GLY A 275 -13.98 29.70 9.70
CA GLY A 275 -14.03 31.13 9.95
C GLY A 275 -13.29 32.02 8.95
N LYS A 276 -12.68 31.43 7.90
CA LYS A 276 -12.04 32.19 6.82
C LYS A 276 -13.05 32.64 5.77
N SER A 277 -12.69 33.64 4.95
CA SER A 277 -13.49 34.00 3.76
C SER A 277 -13.44 32.87 2.73
N ALA A 278 -14.53 32.59 2.05
CA ALA A 278 -14.57 31.69 0.89
C ALA A 278 -13.70 32.16 -0.28
N THR A 279 -13.37 33.46 -0.30
CA THR A 279 -12.48 34.07 -1.31
C THR A 279 -10.99 34.02 -0.96
N VAL A 280 -10.61 33.46 0.21
CA VAL A 280 -9.20 33.28 0.58
C VAL A 280 -8.51 32.41 -0.48
N LYS A 281 -7.27 32.75 -0.82
CA LYS A 281 -6.49 31.98 -1.77
C LYS A 281 -5.93 30.73 -1.09
N VAL A 282 -5.96 29.62 -1.84
CA VAL A 282 -5.39 28.32 -1.43
C VAL A 282 -4.40 27.87 -2.50
N LYS A 283 -3.34 27.22 -2.06
CA LYS A 283 -2.26 26.69 -2.91
C LYS A 283 -1.81 25.30 -2.44
N LYS A 284 -1.50 25.16 -1.16
CA LYS A 284 -1.06 23.91 -0.54
C LYS A 284 -2.27 23.11 -0.06
N ILE A 285 -2.44 21.92 -0.61
CA ILE A 285 -3.61 21.09 -0.41
C ILE A 285 -3.20 19.80 0.31
N ALA A 286 -3.93 19.45 1.35
CA ALA A 286 -3.87 18.10 1.93
C ALA A 286 -5.06 17.29 1.43
N VAL A 287 -4.85 15.99 1.17
CA VAL A 287 -5.91 15.07 0.76
C VAL A 287 -5.80 13.74 1.50
N CYS A 288 -6.96 13.12 1.77
CA CYS A 288 -7.07 11.74 2.25
C CYS A 288 -8.35 11.12 1.66
N GLY A 289 -8.23 9.96 1.02
CA GLY A 289 -9.39 9.17 0.60
C GLY A 289 -10.15 8.65 1.81
N GLY A 290 -11.48 8.52 1.68
CA GLY A 290 -12.34 8.07 2.76
C GLY A 290 -12.34 8.98 3.98
N SER A 291 -12.37 8.39 5.17
CA SER A 291 -12.42 9.13 6.44
C SER A 291 -11.05 9.62 6.90
N GLY A 292 -10.78 10.91 6.71
CA GLY A 292 -9.50 11.55 7.09
C GLY A 292 -9.51 12.26 8.44
N THR A 293 -10.53 12.07 9.28
CA THR A 293 -10.68 12.79 10.57
C THR A 293 -9.44 12.69 11.45
N SER A 294 -8.78 11.52 11.50
CA SER A 294 -7.57 11.29 12.32
C SER A 294 -6.36 12.11 11.87
N LEU A 295 -6.35 12.60 10.64
CA LEU A 295 -5.24 13.35 10.04
C LEU A 295 -5.37 14.88 10.22
N ILE A 296 -6.49 15.41 10.66
CA ILE A 296 -6.73 16.86 10.72
C ILE A 296 -5.63 17.58 11.50
N SER A 297 -5.23 17.05 12.67
CA SER A 297 -4.17 17.64 13.46
C SER A 297 -2.80 17.63 12.77
N LYS A 298 -2.57 16.68 11.87
CA LYS A 298 -1.34 16.55 11.09
C LYS A 298 -1.29 17.53 9.90
N VAL A 299 -2.44 18.07 9.50
CA VAL A 299 -2.57 19.05 8.42
C VAL A 299 -2.27 20.47 8.89
N TYR A 300 -2.47 20.77 10.19
CA TYR A 300 -2.27 22.11 10.71
C TYR A 300 -0.86 22.64 10.44
N GLY A 301 -0.80 23.85 9.85
CA GLY A 301 0.46 24.50 9.48
C GLY A 301 1.14 23.91 8.23
N LYS A 302 0.57 22.88 7.61
CA LYS A 302 1.13 22.24 6.41
C LYS A 302 0.34 22.52 5.14
N ALA A 303 -0.96 22.79 5.23
CA ALA A 303 -1.82 23.04 4.08
C ALA A 303 -2.81 24.16 4.34
N ASP A 304 -3.40 24.70 3.27
CA ASP A 304 -4.41 25.75 3.31
C ASP A 304 -5.81 25.17 3.49
N VAL A 305 -6.05 23.95 3.00
CA VAL A 305 -7.34 23.23 3.03
C VAL A 305 -7.09 21.72 3.02
N PHE A 306 -8.00 20.97 3.63
CA PHE A 306 -7.98 19.51 3.65
C PHE A 306 -9.21 18.92 2.93
N VAL A 307 -8.99 18.05 1.95
CA VAL A 307 -10.02 17.33 1.21
C VAL A 307 -10.07 15.89 1.69
N SER A 308 -11.24 15.43 2.16
CA SER A 308 -11.47 14.05 2.59
C SER A 308 -12.98 13.78 2.66
N ALA A 309 -13.42 12.86 3.52
CA ALA A 309 -14.82 12.56 3.74
C ALA A 309 -15.13 12.27 5.22
N ASP A 310 -16.43 12.07 5.50
CA ASP A 310 -16.98 11.58 6.77
C ASP A 310 -16.63 12.44 8.00
N PHE A 311 -16.50 13.73 7.81
CA PHE A 311 -16.28 14.64 8.92
C PHE A 311 -17.51 14.73 9.83
N THR A 312 -17.34 14.41 11.11
CA THR A 312 -18.40 14.56 12.09
C THR A 312 -18.65 16.03 12.45
N TYR A 313 -19.80 16.32 13.06
CA TYR A 313 -20.15 17.67 13.52
C TYR A 313 -19.04 18.30 14.39
N HIS A 314 -18.58 17.59 15.42
CA HIS A 314 -17.54 18.08 16.32
C HIS A 314 -16.22 18.29 15.60
N THR A 315 -15.84 17.36 14.72
CA THR A 315 -14.65 17.50 13.88
C THR A 315 -14.65 18.79 13.08
N VAL A 316 -15.80 19.14 12.49
CA VAL A 316 -15.95 20.35 11.67
C VAL A 316 -15.87 21.60 12.54
N ILE A 317 -16.55 21.62 13.67
CA ILE A 317 -16.58 22.78 14.59
C ILE A 317 -15.19 23.06 15.17
N ASP A 318 -14.44 22.02 15.52
CA ASP A 318 -13.13 22.14 16.16
C ASP A 318 -11.98 22.38 15.16
N SER A 319 -12.27 22.25 13.85
CA SER A 319 -11.25 22.41 12.81
C SER A 319 -10.76 23.84 12.69
N ARG A 320 -9.43 24.01 12.75
CA ARG A 320 -8.73 25.30 12.54
C ARG A 320 -8.33 25.52 11.06
N ILE A 321 -8.66 24.60 10.19
CA ILE A 321 -8.36 24.62 8.75
C ILE A 321 -9.64 24.39 7.96
N PRO A 322 -9.81 25.01 6.79
CA PRO A 322 -10.90 24.69 5.89
C PRO A 322 -10.93 23.21 5.54
N LEU A 323 -12.12 22.61 5.53
CA LEU A 323 -12.37 21.22 5.17
C LEU A 323 -13.30 21.15 3.99
N ILE A 324 -12.99 20.25 3.04
CA ILE A 324 -13.88 19.88 1.94
C ILE A 324 -14.22 18.40 2.11
N ASP A 325 -15.47 18.12 2.48
CA ASP A 325 -16.03 16.76 2.50
C ASP A 325 -16.61 16.49 1.10
N ALA A 326 -15.93 15.66 0.35
CA ALA A 326 -16.32 15.32 -1.02
C ALA A 326 -17.02 13.95 -1.13
N GLY A 327 -17.28 13.31 0.02
CA GLY A 327 -17.90 12.00 0.14
C GLY A 327 -16.91 10.84 -0.02
N HIS A 328 -17.12 9.79 0.79
CA HIS A 328 -16.23 8.64 0.91
C HIS A 328 -15.95 8.00 -0.44
N PHE A 329 -16.99 7.53 -1.12
CA PHE A 329 -16.90 6.92 -2.43
C PHE A 329 -16.10 7.76 -3.44
N PHE A 330 -16.37 9.06 -3.52
CA PHE A 330 -15.78 9.92 -4.55
C PHE A 330 -14.31 10.22 -4.31
N THR A 331 -13.87 10.20 -3.05
CA THR A 331 -12.48 10.42 -2.67
C THR A 331 -11.61 9.16 -2.85
N GLU A 332 -12.21 7.97 -2.83
CA GLU A 332 -11.50 6.69 -3.00
C GLU A 332 -11.61 6.10 -4.41
N ASN A 333 -12.72 6.34 -5.10
CA ASN A 333 -12.96 5.74 -6.43
C ASN A 333 -11.82 5.96 -7.45
N PRO A 334 -11.03 7.05 -7.42
CA PRO A 334 -9.86 7.20 -8.29
C PRO A 334 -8.85 6.06 -8.21
N VAL A 335 -8.77 5.32 -7.09
CA VAL A 335 -7.82 4.20 -6.90
C VAL A 335 -8.04 3.05 -7.88
N LEU A 336 -9.24 2.91 -8.43
CA LEU A 336 -9.52 1.83 -9.40
C LEU A 336 -8.63 1.95 -10.65
N ASN A 337 -8.28 3.19 -11.07
CA ASN A 337 -7.32 3.40 -12.14
C ASN A 337 -5.93 2.89 -11.76
N ASN A 338 -5.47 3.16 -10.54
CA ASN A 338 -4.16 2.72 -10.06
C ASN A 338 -4.11 1.19 -9.92
N LEU A 339 -5.21 0.56 -9.47
CA LEU A 339 -5.32 -0.91 -9.45
C LEU A 339 -5.27 -1.50 -10.87
N ARG A 340 -5.90 -0.85 -11.85
CA ARG A 340 -5.82 -1.25 -13.26
C ARG A 340 -4.39 -1.15 -13.78
N GLU A 341 -3.68 -0.07 -13.47
CA GLU A 341 -2.28 0.10 -13.85
C GLU A 341 -1.36 -0.95 -13.21
N MET A 342 -1.58 -1.29 -11.94
CA MET A 342 -0.84 -2.36 -11.26
C MET A 342 -0.99 -3.70 -11.95
N LEU A 343 -2.11 -3.95 -12.61
CA LEU A 343 -2.42 -5.20 -13.31
C LEU A 343 -2.04 -5.17 -14.80
N SER A 344 -1.51 -4.07 -15.31
CA SER A 344 -1.27 -3.86 -16.75
C SER A 344 -0.21 -4.78 -17.38
N GLU A 345 0.62 -5.46 -16.57
CA GLU A 345 1.61 -6.43 -17.07
C GLU A 345 0.98 -7.79 -17.46
N PHE A 346 -0.28 -8.04 -17.05
CA PHE A 346 -0.99 -9.27 -17.33
C PHE A 346 -1.94 -9.07 -18.52
N ASP A 347 -2.07 -10.13 -19.32
CA ASP A 347 -3.08 -10.18 -20.40
C ASP A 347 -4.45 -10.56 -19.78
N LEU A 348 -5.14 -9.54 -19.23
CA LEU A 348 -6.39 -9.66 -18.50
C LEU A 348 -7.45 -8.70 -19.02
N GLU A 349 -8.69 -9.18 -19.11
CA GLU A 349 -9.84 -8.28 -19.27
C GLU A 349 -10.20 -7.69 -17.90
N ILE A 350 -10.10 -6.37 -17.78
CA ILE A 350 -10.44 -5.65 -16.55
C ILE A 350 -11.71 -4.84 -16.77
N ILE A 351 -12.72 -5.14 -15.99
CA ILE A 351 -13.99 -4.41 -15.95
C ILE A 351 -14.11 -3.62 -14.64
N GLU A 352 -14.82 -2.52 -14.71
CA GLU A 352 -15.20 -1.67 -13.58
C GLU A 352 -16.69 -1.41 -13.60
N LEU A 353 -17.26 -1.19 -12.42
CA LEU A 353 -18.58 -0.61 -12.33
C LEU A 353 -18.53 0.83 -12.86
N LYS A 354 -19.45 1.15 -13.76
CA LYS A 354 -19.64 2.54 -14.17
C LYS A 354 -20.18 3.35 -12.98
N PRO A 355 -19.91 4.66 -12.90
CA PRO A 355 -20.37 5.48 -11.79
C PRO A 355 -21.88 5.40 -11.49
N ASN A 356 -22.71 5.10 -12.50
CA ASN A 356 -24.16 4.90 -12.35
C ASN A 356 -24.57 3.47 -11.96
N GLU A 357 -23.64 2.53 -11.94
CA GLU A 357 -23.86 1.14 -11.52
C GLU A 357 -23.54 0.93 -10.04
N HIS A 358 -22.94 1.93 -9.36
CA HIS A 358 -22.70 1.90 -7.93
C HIS A 358 -23.98 2.24 -7.17
N GLU A 359 -24.32 1.44 -6.18
CA GLU A 359 -25.54 1.60 -5.38
C GLU A 359 -25.63 2.97 -4.70
N ILE A 360 -24.49 3.55 -4.32
CA ILE A 360 -24.45 4.81 -3.56
C ILE A 360 -25.03 5.99 -4.35
N LYS A 361 -24.96 5.96 -5.68
CA LYS A 361 -25.45 7.06 -6.54
C LYS A 361 -26.96 7.13 -6.60
N ASP A 362 -27.62 5.99 -6.53
CA ASP A 362 -29.09 5.89 -6.60
C ASP A 362 -29.74 6.07 -5.20
N GLN A 363 -28.94 5.99 -4.12
CA GLN A 363 -29.40 6.11 -2.75
C GLN A 363 -29.23 7.51 -2.15
N ILE A 364 -28.43 8.40 -2.78
CA ILE A 364 -28.25 9.77 -2.32
C ILE A 364 -29.17 10.71 -3.09
N ILE A 365 -30.27 11.09 -2.47
CA ILE A 365 -31.18 12.13 -2.99
C ILE A 365 -30.81 13.45 -2.29
N ILE A 366 -30.42 14.46 -3.09
CA ILE A 366 -30.19 15.81 -2.59
C ILE A 366 -31.54 16.54 -2.62
N ILE A 367 -32.05 16.86 -1.44
CA ILE A 367 -33.26 17.71 -1.28
C ILE A 367 -32.73 19.13 -1.04
N ASN A 368 -32.99 20.04 -1.99
CA ASN A 368 -32.63 21.46 -1.91
C ASN A 368 -33.71 22.23 -1.15
#